data_6d0aba4355a0dc4239ebeb3fd2a9821a
#
_entry.id   6d0aba4355a0dc4239ebeb3fd2a9821a
#
_cell.length_a   1.000
_cell.length_b   1.000
_cell.length_c   1.000
_cell.angle_alpha   90.00
_cell.angle_beta   90.00
_cell.angle_gamma   90.00
#
_symmetry.space_group_name_H-M   'P 1'
#
loop_
_entity.id
_entity.type
_entity.pdbx_description
1 polymer ?
#
loop_
_entity_poly.entity_id
_entity_poly.type
_entity_poly.pdbx_seq_one_letter_code
_entity_poly.pdbx_strand_id
1 'polypeptide(L)'
;MMFPFNIVESQALKLMAQCTAKNIGFIAMKPVAGGNIDNVPLALKYCLNNQDCTIVIPGMGNVQEVKQNCADSVFETLTLEEKAECDHICKELGSEFCRRCGYCAPCPQGINIPSNFLFANYKRKYGLEKWAKERYATLTKTAKDCIGCGTCETRCPYNLPIRKMLVKVKEDME
;
A
#
# COMPACT_ATOMS: atom_id res chain seq x y z
N MET A 1 -18.46 -3.02 7.84
CA MET A 1 -17.80 -2.36 6.69
C MET A 1 -16.38 -2.84 6.57
N MET A 2 -15.85 -3.03 5.35
CA MET A 2 -14.45 -3.41 5.16
C MET A 2 -13.80 -2.47 4.13
N PHE A 3 -12.62 -1.89 4.49
CA PHE A 3 -11.90 -0.95 3.64
C PHE A 3 -10.40 -0.92 4.01
N PRO A 4 -9.48 -0.53 3.09
CA PRO A 4 -8.07 -0.34 3.43
C PRO A 4 -7.89 0.72 4.51
N PHE A 5 -7.16 0.37 5.57
CA PHE A 5 -6.72 1.29 6.62
C PHE A 5 -5.38 0.85 7.17
N ASN A 6 -4.41 1.75 7.13
CA ASN A 6 -3.05 1.55 7.62
C ASN A 6 -2.34 2.91 7.76
N ILE A 7 -1.07 2.91 8.15
CA ILE A 7 -0.25 4.10 8.38
C ILE A 7 -0.24 5.07 7.17
N VAL A 8 -0.28 4.56 5.93
CA VAL A 8 -0.25 5.37 4.69
C VAL A 8 -1.63 5.58 4.03
N GLU A 9 -2.65 4.88 4.50
CA GLU A 9 -4.01 4.93 3.95
C GLU A 9 -5.00 5.31 5.04
N SER A 10 -5.16 6.61 5.29
CA SER A 10 -6.02 7.18 6.33
C SER A 10 -7.38 7.71 5.82
N GLN A 11 -7.71 7.47 4.53
CA GLN A 11 -8.95 7.99 3.91
C GLN A 11 -10.22 7.47 4.57
N ALA A 12 -10.14 6.30 5.23
CA ALA A 12 -11.25 5.65 5.90
C ALA A 12 -11.66 6.31 7.23
N LEU A 13 -10.85 7.18 7.83
CA LEU A 13 -11.08 7.71 9.20
C LEU A 13 -12.49 8.29 9.40
N LYS A 14 -12.97 9.13 8.47
CA LYS A 14 -14.33 9.68 8.56
C LYS A 14 -15.41 8.59 8.42
N LEU A 15 -15.19 7.62 7.56
CA LEU A 15 -16.10 6.49 7.36
C LEU A 15 -16.11 5.58 8.59
N MET A 16 -14.96 5.35 9.22
CA MET A 16 -14.84 4.56 10.46
C MET A 16 -15.66 5.18 11.57
N ALA A 17 -15.51 6.48 11.84
CA ALA A 17 -16.30 7.21 12.84
C ALA A 17 -17.81 7.15 12.53
N GLN A 18 -18.24 7.23 11.27
CA GLN A 18 -19.64 7.08 10.87
C GLN A 18 -20.16 5.65 11.10
N CYS A 19 -19.32 4.63 10.89
CA CYS A 19 -19.67 3.24 11.19
C CYS A 19 -19.91 3.06 12.70
N THR A 20 -18.99 3.53 13.53
CA THR A 20 -19.11 3.48 14.99
C THR A 20 -20.38 4.17 15.47
N ALA A 21 -20.69 5.38 14.99
CA ALA A 21 -21.90 6.12 15.33
C ALA A 21 -23.19 5.36 14.96
N LYS A 22 -23.14 4.43 14.02
CA LYS A 22 -24.26 3.58 13.58
C LYS A 22 -24.19 2.15 14.11
N ASN A 23 -23.28 1.87 15.05
CA ASN A 23 -23.03 0.53 15.59
C ASN A 23 -22.67 -0.51 14.51
N ILE A 24 -21.89 -0.09 13.51
CA ILE A 24 -21.40 -0.94 12.42
C ILE A 24 -19.91 -1.19 12.66
N GLY A 25 -19.52 -2.47 12.78
CA GLY A 25 -18.11 -2.85 12.89
C GLY A 25 -17.31 -2.50 11.63
N PHE A 26 -16.05 -2.06 11.81
CA PHE A 26 -15.12 -1.76 10.74
C PHE A 26 -13.96 -2.76 10.70
N ILE A 27 -13.74 -3.35 9.55
CA ILE A 27 -12.64 -4.31 9.28
C ILE A 27 -11.56 -3.60 8.47
N ALA A 28 -10.40 -3.40 9.09
CA ALA A 28 -9.23 -2.83 8.42
C ALA A 28 -8.53 -3.90 7.57
N MET A 29 -8.58 -3.75 6.25
CA MET A 29 -7.84 -4.59 5.31
C MET A 29 -6.52 -3.92 4.90
N LYS A 30 -5.54 -4.70 4.44
CA LYS A 30 -4.19 -4.25 4.04
C LYS A 30 -3.45 -3.46 5.13
N PRO A 31 -3.44 -3.91 6.39
CA PRO A 31 -2.84 -3.15 7.49
C PRO A 31 -1.34 -2.85 7.27
N VAL A 32 -0.63 -3.67 6.51
CA VAL A 32 0.78 -3.48 6.14
C VAL A 32 0.96 -2.91 4.72
N ALA A 33 -0.04 -2.19 4.19
CA ALA A 33 0.00 -1.55 2.88
C ALA A 33 0.39 -2.53 1.74
N GLY A 34 -0.07 -3.79 1.81
CA GLY A 34 0.30 -4.85 0.85
C GLY A 34 1.78 -5.23 0.92
N GLY A 35 2.38 -5.24 2.12
CA GLY A 35 3.78 -5.60 2.36
C GLY A 35 4.76 -4.44 2.14
N ASN A 36 4.30 -3.20 2.04
CA ASN A 36 5.20 -2.04 1.92
C ASN A 36 5.66 -1.50 3.28
N ILE A 37 4.99 -1.83 4.36
CA ILE A 37 5.40 -1.49 5.73
C ILE A 37 6.14 -2.70 6.30
N ASP A 38 7.43 -2.53 6.59
CA ASP A 38 8.30 -3.62 7.06
C ASP A 38 8.09 -3.92 8.55
N ASN A 39 7.78 -2.89 9.37
CA ASN A 39 7.46 -3.06 10.80
C ASN A 39 5.98 -3.48 10.96
N VAL A 40 5.72 -4.79 10.81
CA VAL A 40 4.38 -5.36 10.87
C VAL A 40 3.70 -5.17 12.23
N PRO A 41 4.36 -5.44 13.38
CA PRO A 41 3.76 -5.21 14.70
C PRO A 41 3.31 -3.76 14.88
N LEU A 42 4.13 -2.79 14.50
CA LEU A 42 3.78 -1.37 14.56
C LEU A 42 2.57 -1.03 13.68
N ALA A 43 2.53 -1.58 12.46
CA ALA A 43 1.40 -1.35 11.54
C ALA A 43 0.08 -1.89 12.09
N LEU A 44 0.09 -3.07 12.72
CA LEU A 44 -1.09 -3.65 13.36
C LEU A 44 -1.50 -2.85 14.60
N LYS A 45 -0.53 -2.50 15.44
CA LYS A 45 -0.72 -1.66 16.63
C LYS A 45 -1.33 -0.32 16.26
N TYR A 46 -0.86 0.33 15.17
CA TYR A 46 -1.44 1.57 14.63
C TYR A 46 -2.92 1.40 14.30
N CYS A 47 -3.30 0.34 13.60
CA CYS A 47 -4.68 0.09 13.25
C CYS A 47 -5.56 -0.17 14.48
N LEU A 48 -5.08 -1.00 15.42
CA LEU A 48 -5.81 -1.37 16.65
C LEU A 48 -5.91 -0.23 17.66
N ASN A 49 -5.00 0.75 17.63
CA ASN A 49 -5.10 1.95 18.47
C ASN A 49 -6.17 2.94 17.98
N ASN A 50 -6.80 2.72 16.83
CA ASN A 50 -7.95 3.50 16.41
C ASN A 50 -9.22 2.91 16.99
N GLN A 51 -9.91 3.66 17.86
CA GLN A 51 -11.13 3.21 18.55
C GLN A 51 -12.29 2.80 17.64
N ASP A 52 -12.27 3.26 16.38
CA ASP A 52 -13.28 2.96 15.38
C ASP A 52 -12.91 1.72 14.54
N CYS A 53 -11.74 1.11 14.77
CA CYS A 53 -11.30 -0.12 14.11
C CYS A 53 -11.73 -1.33 14.95
N THR A 54 -12.62 -2.15 14.40
CA THR A 54 -13.11 -3.33 15.11
C THR A 54 -12.22 -4.55 14.95
N ILE A 55 -11.73 -4.77 13.72
CA ILE A 55 -10.92 -5.95 13.37
C ILE A 55 -9.85 -5.54 12.37
N VAL A 56 -8.65 -6.13 12.51
CA VAL A 56 -7.55 -6.00 11.56
C VAL A 56 -7.27 -7.37 10.92
N ILE A 57 -7.16 -7.43 9.59
CA ILE A 57 -6.95 -8.68 8.84
C ILE A 57 -5.62 -8.65 8.08
N PRO A 58 -4.47 -8.93 8.74
CA PRO A 58 -3.19 -9.11 8.07
C PRO A 58 -3.17 -10.42 7.28
N GLY A 59 -2.46 -10.43 6.13
CA GLY A 59 -2.07 -11.68 5.49
C GLY A 59 -0.96 -12.37 6.28
N MET A 60 -1.02 -13.68 6.40
CA MET A 60 -0.03 -14.52 7.09
C MET A 60 0.29 -15.74 6.25
N GLY A 61 1.57 -15.95 5.94
CA GLY A 61 2.06 -17.05 5.10
C GLY A 61 2.69 -18.20 5.90
N ASN A 62 3.00 -17.99 7.17
CA ASN A 62 3.66 -18.99 8.02
C ASN A 62 3.34 -18.80 9.52
N VAL A 63 3.69 -19.81 10.32
CA VAL A 63 3.41 -19.82 11.78
C VAL A 63 4.14 -18.70 12.53
N GLN A 64 5.32 -18.29 12.06
CA GLN A 64 6.07 -17.21 12.70
C GLN A 64 5.35 -15.87 12.58
N GLU A 65 4.78 -15.58 11.41
CA GLU A 65 3.97 -14.39 11.19
C GLU A 65 2.69 -14.40 12.05
N VAL A 66 2.06 -15.57 12.23
CA VAL A 66 0.92 -15.70 13.17
C VAL A 66 1.34 -15.32 14.59
N LYS A 67 2.45 -15.87 15.08
CA LYS A 67 2.97 -15.56 16.44
C LYS A 67 3.29 -14.08 16.59
N GLN A 68 3.93 -13.47 15.59
CA GLN A 68 4.29 -12.06 15.59
C GLN A 68 3.04 -11.16 15.60
N ASN A 69 2.05 -11.48 14.78
CA ASN A 69 0.84 -10.66 14.63
C ASN A 69 -0.13 -10.80 15.80
N CYS A 70 -0.01 -11.86 16.60
CA CYS A 70 -0.80 -12.11 17.81
C CYS A 70 -0.01 -11.86 19.11
N ALA A 71 1.17 -11.25 19.04
CA ALA A 71 1.93 -10.91 20.22
C ALA A 71 1.22 -9.82 21.06
N ASP A 72 1.33 -9.91 22.38
CA ASP A 72 0.67 -8.97 23.32
C ASP A 72 1.01 -7.51 23.01
N SER A 73 2.25 -7.24 22.59
CA SER A 73 2.73 -5.90 22.25
C SER A 73 1.94 -5.22 21.12
N VAL A 74 1.27 -5.99 20.27
CA VAL A 74 0.41 -5.44 19.17
C VAL A 74 -0.87 -4.79 19.72
N PHE A 75 -1.32 -5.20 20.91
CA PHE A 75 -2.53 -4.71 21.57
C PHE A 75 -2.28 -3.57 22.56
N GLU A 76 -1.03 -3.22 22.80
CA GLU A 76 -0.66 -2.10 23.66
C GLU A 76 -0.95 -0.74 23.01
N THR A 77 -0.96 0.31 23.82
CA THR A 77 -1.07 1.69 23.33
C THR A 77 0.23 2.12 22.66
N LEU A 78 0.13 2.84 21.54
CA LEU A 78 1.28 3.43 20.83
C LEU A 78 2.05 4.40 21.74
N THR A 79 3.35 4.21 21.84
CA THR A 79 4.25 5.16 22.52
C THR A 79 4.46 6.43 21.66
N LEU A 80 5.10 7.44 22.21
CA LEU A 80 5.43 8.66 21.47
C LEU A 80 6.43 8.38 20.35
N GLU A 81 7.41 7.51 20.61
CA GLU A 81 8.42 7.08 19.64
C GLU A 81 7.75 6.31 18.48
N GLU A 82 6.86 5.37 18.80
CA GLU A 82 6.11 4.61 17.79
C GLU A 82 5.20 5.51 16.93
N LYS A 83 4.60 6.54 17.51
CA LYS A 83 3.83 7.54 16.74
C LYS A 83 4.74 8.32 15.78
N ALA A 84 5.91 8.74 16.24
CA ALA A 84 6.89 9.42 15.38
C ALA A 84 7.38 8.51 14.24
N GLU A 85 7.60 7.20 14.52
CA GLU A 85 7.93 6.22 13.48
C GLU A 85 6.78 6.05 12.47
N CYS A 86 5.52 6.00 12.90
CA CYS A 86 4.36 5.98 12.00
C CYS A 86 4.33 7.22 11.09
N ASP A 87 4.61 8.41 11.64
CA ASP A 87 4.66 9.66 10.86
C ASP A 87 5.80 9.63 9.83
N HIS A 88 6.94 9.07 10.18
CA HIS A 88 8.07 8.89 9.27
C HIS A 88 7.72 7.94 8.13
N ILE A 89 7.18 6.75 8.44
CA ILE A 89 6.71 5.78 7.45
C ILE A 89 5.68 6.42 6.51
N CYS A 90 4.73 7.18 7.05
CA CYS A 90 3.72 7.88 6.26
C CYS A 90 4.33 8.90 5.29
N LYS A 91 5.35 9.65 5.71
CA LYS A 91 6.04 10.62 4.86
C LYS A 91 6.85 9.94 3.75
N GLU A 92 7.59 8.89 4.07
CA GLU A 92 8.44 8.18 3.10
C GLU A 92 7.62 7.41 2.06
N LEU A 93 6.70 6.54 2.51
CA LEU A 93 5.91 5.70 1.62
C LEU A 93 4.78 6.48 0.94
N GLY A 94 4.20 7.46 1.62
CA GLY A 94 3.02 8.20 1.13
C GLY A 94 3.24 8.87 -0.22
N SER A 95 4.46 9.30 -0.52
CA SER A 95 4.84 10.00 -1.75
C SER A 95 5.03 9.08 -2.97
N GLU A 96 5.33 7.79 -2.77
CA GLU A 96 5.60 6.84 -3.87
C GLU A 96 4.75 5.55 -3.81
N PHE A 97 3.79 5.47 -2.90
CA PHE A 97 2.96 4.27 -2.73
C PHE A 97 1.73 4.28 -3.65
N CYS A 98 1.75 3.45 -4.70
CA CYS A 98 0.61 3.26 -5.60
C CYS A 98 -0.45 2.34 -4.98
N ARG A 99 -1.66 2.87 -4.74
CA ARG A 99 -2.80 2.13 -4.14
C ARG A 99 -3.58 1.28 -5.15
N ARG A 100 -3.15 1.26 -6.42
CA ARG A 100 -3.73 0.47 -7.51
C ARG A 100 -5.22 0.74 -7.75
N CYS A 101 -5.68 1.95 -7.50
CA CYS A 101 -7.07 2.37 -7.67
C CYS A 101 -7.53 2.51 -9.12
N GLY A 102 -6.58 2.63 -10.08
CA GLY A 102 -6.87 2.70 -11.51
C GLY A 102 -7.26 4.09 -12.05
N TYR A 103 -7.39 5.12 -11.22
CA TYR A 103 -7.80 6.46 -11.67
C TYR A 103 -6.85 7.12 -12.67
N CYS A 104 -5.59 6.69 -12.72
CA CYS A 104 -4.62 7.14 -13.73
C CYS A 104 -4.95 6.67 -15.16
N ALA A 105 -5.87 5.71 -15.30
CA ALA A 105 -6.32 5.23 -16.62
C ALA A 105 -7.39 6.16 -17.24
N PRO A 106 -7.55 6.12 -18.60
CA PRO A 106 -6.70 5.43 -19.55
C PRO A 106 -5.38 6.17 -19.80
N CYS A 107 -4.29 5.42 -19.95
CA CYS A 107 -3.03 5.97 -20.43
C CYS A 107 -3.10 6.16 -21.97
N PRO A 108 -2.68 7.32 -22.53
CA PRO A 108 -2.69 7.51 -23.99
C PRO A 108 -1.84 6.49 -24.76
N GLN A 109 -0.80 5.92 -24.12
CA GLN A 109 0.03 4.87 -24.70
C GLN A 109 -0.45 3.46 -24.36
N GLY A 110 -1.57 3.30 -23.65
CA GLY A 110 -2.13 2.00 -23.27
C GLY A 110 -1.39 1.30 -22.13
N ILE A 111 -0.55 2.01 -21.37
CA ILE A 111 0.20 1.43 -20.24
C ILE A 111 -0.76 1.14 -19.09
N ASN A 112 -0.78 -0.10 -18.60
CA ASN A 112 -1.39 -0.43 -17.33
C ASN A 112 -0.43 -0.06 -16.19
N ILE A 113 -0.50 1.20 -15.74
CA ILE A 113 0.40 1.76 -14.74
C ILE A 113 0.39 0.98 -13.42
N PRO A 114 -0.79 0.62 -12.84
CA PRO A 114 -0.83 -0.18 -11.62
C PRO A 114 -0.13 -1.54 -11.73
N SER A 115 -0.26 -2.22 -12.87
CA SER A 115 0.39 -3.52 -13.09
C SER A 115 1.91 -3.38 -13.24
N ASN A 116 2.39 -2.33 -13.91
CA ASN A 116 3.81 -2.04 -14.00
C ASN A 116 4.43 -1.86 -12.59
N PHE A 117 3.80 -1.06 -11.72
CA PHE A 117 4.25 -0.87 -10.34
C PHE A 117 4.16 -2.14 -9.51
N LEU A 118 3.10 -2.94 -9.70
CA LEU A 118 2.89 -4.19 -8.98
C LEU A 118 4.05 -5.17 -9.23
N PHE A 119 4.40 -5.41 -10.49
CA PHE A 119 5.45 -6.38 -10.82
C PHE A 119 6.84 -5.89 -10.39
N ALA A 120 7.15 -4.60 -10.55
CA ALA A 120 8.37 -4.03 -9.99
C ALA A 120 8.44 -4.19 -8.46
N ASN A 121 7.31 -4.02 -7.76
CA ASN A 121 7.27 -4.19 -6.31
C ASN A 121 7.50 -5.65 -5.88
N TYR A 122 7.01 -6.64 -6.63
CA TYR A 122 7.30 -8.05 -6.37
C TYR A 122 8.79 -8.38 -6.45
N LYS A 123 9.51 -7.77 -7.40
CA LYS A 123 10.97 -7.89 -7.46
C LYS A 123 11.64 -7.23 -6.25
N ARG A 124 11.29 -5.96 -5.97
CA ARG A 124 11.97 -5.14 -4.96
C ARG A 124 11.74 -5.62 -3.52
N LYS A 125 10.49 -5.93 -3.18
CA LYS A 125 10.07 -6.23 -1.81
C LYS A 125 10.07 -7.71 -1.47
N TYR A 126 9.73 -8.57 -2.43
CA TYR A 126 9.59 -10.00 -2.17
C TYR A 126 10.71 -10.85 -2.77
N GLY A 127 11.69 -10.24 -3.46
CA GLY A 127 12.78 -10.97 -4.09
C GLY A 127 12.35 -11.92 -5.22
N LEU A 128 11.12 -11.81 -5.72
CA LEU A 128 10.54 -12.68 -6.74
C LEU A 128 10.96 -12.23 -8.15
N GLU A 129 12.25 -12.02 -8.39
CA GLU A 129 12.76 -11.40 -9.61
C GLU A 129 12.34 -12.15 -10.88
N LYS A 130 12.59 -13.47 -10.94
CA LYS A 130 12.25 -14.29 -12.11
C LYS A 130 10.75 -14.21 -12.42
N TRP A 131 9.93 -14.47 -11.43
CA TRP A 131 8.47 -14.44 -11.57
C TRP A 131 7.97 -13.04 -11.97
N ALA A 132 8.50 -11.99 -11.34
CA ALA A 132 8.13 -10.62 -11.63
C ALA A 132 8.45 -10.23 -13.08
N LYS A 133 9.65 -10.58 -13.58
CA LYS A 133 10.07 -10.34 -14.97
C LYS A 133 9.21 -11.11 -15.97
N GLU A 134 8.93 -12.39 -15.71
CA GLU A 134 8.04 -13.19 -16.55
C GLU A 134 6.64 -12.55 -16.66
N ARG A 135 6.07 -12.09 -15.54
CA ARG A 135 4.77 -11.40 -15.54
C ARG A 135 4.83 -10.02 -16.19
N TYR A 136 5.89 -9.27 -15.96
CA TYR A 136 6.08 -7.97 -16.60
C TYR A 136 6.15 -8.11 -18.13
N ALA A 137 6.83 -9.14 -18.64
CA ALA A 137 6.91 -9.43 -20.07
C ALA A 137 5.54 -9.78 -20.72
N THR A 138 4.54 -10.18 -19.94
CA THR A 138 3.17 -10.41 -20.47
C THR A 138 2.38 -9.11 -20.70
N LEU A 139 2.89 -7.97 -20.24
CA LEU A 139 2.23 -6.68 -20.46
C LEU A 139 2.38 -6.25 -21.92
N THR A 140 1.28 -5.86 -22.56
CA THR A 140 1.28 -5.35 -23.92
C THR A 140 2.07 -4.03 -24.04
N LYS A 141 2.01 -3.20 -23.00
CA LYS A 141 2.72 -1.92 -22.87
C LYS A 141 3.39 -1.82 -21.51
N THR A 142 4.67 -1.50 -21.50
CA THR A 142 5.47 -1.43 -20.29
C THR A 142 5.95 -0.01 -19.97
N ALA A 143 6.75 0.16 -18.94
CA ALA A 143 7.26 1.46 -18.53
C ALA A 143 8.07 2.15 -19.64
N LYS A 144 8.74 1.39 -20.53
CA LYS A 144 9.50 1.95 -21.67
C LYS A 144 8.64 2.70 -22.69
N ASP A 145 7.34 2.35 -22.79
CA ASP A 145 6.42 3.01 -23.72
C ASP A 145 5.93 4.38 -23.19
N CYS A 146 6.38 4.79 -22.00
CA CYS A 146 5.97 6.07 -21.41
C CYS A 146 6.61 7.25 -22.14
N ILE A 147 5.78 8.13 -22.69
CA ILE A 147 6.20 9.37 -23.38
C ILE A 147 6.27 10.59 -22.45
N GLY A 148 6.06 10.43 -21.15
CA GLY A 148 6.17 11.50 -20.17
C GLY A 148 5.07 12.57 -20.21
N CYS A 149 3.91 12.30 -20.81
CA CYS A 149 2.83 13.28 -21.06
C CYS A 149 2.17 13.83 -19.77
N GLY A 150 2.30 13.18 -18.62
CA GLY A 150 1.77 13.64 -17.32
C GLY A 150 0.28 13.41 -17.07
N THR A 151 -0.52 12.95 -18.06
CA THR A 151 -1.97 12.75 -17.91
C THR A 151 -2.36 11.85 -16.72
N CYS A 152 -1.52 10.86 -16.40
CA CYS A 152 -1.75 9.97 -15.26
C CYS A 152 -1.60 10.68 -13.91
N GLU A 153 -0.69 11.67 -13.82
CA GLU A 153 -0.44 12.43 -12.59
C GLU A 153 -1.59 13.40 -12.28
N THR A 154 -2.17 14.03 -13.31
CA THR A 154 -3.33 14.94 -13.13
C THR A 154 -4.58 14.20 -12.64
N ARG A 155 -4.66 12.89 -12.87
CA ARG A 155 -5.77 12.03 -12.47
C ARG A 155 -5.52 11.29 -11.14
N CYS A 156 -4.28 11.31 -10.65
CA CYS A 156 -3.93 10.58 -9.44
C CYS A 156 -4.45 11.32 -8.19
N PRO A 157 -5.40 10.77 -7.42
CA PRO A 157 -5.95 11.43 -6.23
C PRO A 157 -4.92 11.50 -5.09
N TYR A 158 -3.76 10.88 -5.25
CA TYR A 158 -2.67 10.83 -4.27
C TYR A 158 -1.46 11.66 -4.70
N ASN A 159 -1.55 12.40 -5.79
CA ASN A 159 -0.48 13.26 -6.33
C ASN A 159 0.85 12.53 -6.52
N LEU A 160 0.81 11.23 -6.89
CA LEU A 160 2.02 10.44 -7.07
C LEU A 160 2.84 10.94 -8.27
N PRO A 161 4.19 10.99 -8.15
CA PRO A 161 5.08 11.33 -9.26
C PRO A 161 5.22 10.15 -10.23
N ILE A 162 4.11 9.77 -10.89
CA ILE A 162 3.97 8.53 -11.67
C ILE A 162 5.04 8.42 -12.76
N ARG A 163 5.39 9.52 -13.42
CA ARG A 163 6.46 9.52 -14.46
C ARG A 163 7.81 9.12 -13.88
N LYS A 164 8.20 9.70 -12.75
CA LYS A 164 9.44 9.31 -12.04
C LYS A 164 9.41 7.86 -11.58
N MET A 165 8.26 7.42 -11.07
CA MET A 165 8.08 6.03 -10.65
C MET A 165 8.17 5.05 -11.82
N LEU A 166 7.65 5.40 -13.01
CA LEU A 166 7.79 4.58 -14.22
C LEU A 166 9.24 4.50 -14.71
N VAL A 167 10.03 5.57 -14.57
CA VAL A 167 11.48 5.53 -14.88
C VAL A 167 12.17 4.49 -13.99
N LYS A 168 11.91 4.52 -12.67
CA LYS A 168 12.45 3.51 -11.74
C LYS A 168 12.01 2.08 -12.11
N VAL A 169 10.76 1.90 -12.56
CA VAL A 169 10.27 0.60 -13.03
C VAL A 169 11.01 0.13 -14.27
N LYS A 170 11.25 1.02 -15.24
CA LYS A 170 12.04 0.71 -16.43
C LYS A 170 13.44 0.24 -16.07
N GLU A 171 14.15 0.97 -15.20
CA GLU A 171 15.50 0.62 -14.74
C GLU A 171 15.56 -0.76 -14.06
N ASP A 172 14.51 -1.13 -13.32
CA ASP A 172 14.46 -2.40 -12.57
C ASP A 172 14.07 -3.60 -13.42
N MET A 173 13.20 -3.41 -14.39
CA MET A 173 12.49 -4.50 -15.06
C MET A 173 12.98 -4.75 -16.49
N GLU A 174 13.66 -3.82 -17.09
CA GLU A 174 14.19 -3.86 -18.46
C GLU A 174 15.71 -3.85 -18.50
#